data_235a083431902210f10672f030b79fdf
#
_entry.id   235a083431902210f10672f030b79fdf
#
_cell.length_a   1.000
_cell.length_b   1.000
_cell.length_c   1.000
_cell.angle_alpha   90.00
_cell.angle_beta   90.00
_cell.angle_gamma   90.00
#
_symmetry.space_group_name_H-M   'P 1'
#
loop_
_entity.id
_entity.type
_entity.pdbx_description
1 polymer ?
#
loop_
_entity_poly.entity_id
_entity_poly.type
_entity_poly.pdbx_seq_one_letter_code
_entity_poly.pdbx_strand_id
1 'polypeptide(L)' 'MTLQEAKSIARHFGLTLRKVRSGDYRVNFRDANETSAYYTDNLEDAVNNAVEMARRRAKWESSLGSLRL' A
#
# COMPACT_ATOMS: atom_id res chain seq x y z
N MET A 1 1.71 16.70 5.13
CA MET A 1 1.02 15.45 5.48
C MET A 1 1.61 14.86 6.75
N THR A 2 0.77 14.38 7.65
CA THR A 2 1.22 13.73 8.89
C THR A 2 1.20 12.21 8.72
N LEU A 3 1.90 11.51 9.62
CA LEU A 3 1.90 10.05 9.61
C LEU A 3 0.48 9.51 9.85
N GLN A 4 -0.31 10.15 10.71
CA GLN A 4 -1.70 9.77 10.95
C GLN A 4 -2.53 9.82 9.66
N GLU A 5 -2.41 10.91 8.92
CA GLU A 5 -3.11 11.07 7.65
C GLU A 5 -2.68 10.00 6.66
N ALA A 6 -1.39 9.74 6.56
CA ALA A 6 -0.85 8.72 5.67
C ALA A 6 -1.39 7.33 6.01
N LYS A 7 -1.43 7.00 7.29
CA LYS A 7 -1.98 5.72 7.76
C LYS A 7 -3.46 5.59 7.40
N SER A 8 -4.23 6.66 7.56
CA SER A 8 -5.66 6.66 7.24
C SER A 8 -5.88 6.42 5.74
N ILE A 9 -5.09 7.07 4.90
CA ILE A 9 -5.18 6.91 3.46
C ILE A 9 -4.85 5.46 3.07
N ALA A 10 -3.77 4.92 3.58
CA ALA A 10 -3.38 3.54 3.29
C ALA A 10 -4.48 2.56 3.71
N ARG A 11 -5.01 2.75 4.91
CA ARG A 11 -6.08 1.89 5.43
C ARG A 11 -7.32 1.93 4.54
N HIS A 12 -7.65 3.11 4.03
CA HIS A 12 -8.80 3.27 3.13
C HIS A 12 -8.66 2.39 1.89
N PHE A 13 -7.45 2.18 1.42
CA PHE A 13 -7.18 1.36 0.24
C PHE A 13 -6.84 -0.10 0.57
N GLY A 14 -6.98 -0.50 1.82
CA GLY A 14 -6.72 -1.87 2.23
C GLY A 14 -5.26 -2.20 2.50
N LEU A 15 -4.44 -1.16 2.72
CA LEU A 15 -3.04 -1.33 3.05
C LEU A 15 -2.75 -0.87 4.47
N THR A 16 -1.57 -1.22 4.97
CA THR A 16 -1.03 -0.69 6.22
C THR A 16 0.22 0.12 5.90
N LEU A 17 0.37 1.22 6.60
CA LEU A 17 1.56 2.07 6.50
C LEU A 17 2.05 2.34 7.92
N ARG A 18 3.32 2.09 8.16
CA ARG A 18 3.90 2.32 9.48
C ARG A 18 5.36 2.73 9.36
N LYS A 19 5.83 3.45 10.37
CA LYS A 19 7.24 3.81 10.48
C LYS A 19 7.95 2.65 11.15
N VAL A 20 9.03 2.16 10.55
CA VAL A 20 9.82 1.07 11.10
C VAL A 20 11.05 1.62 11.83
N ARG A 21 11.75 0.73 12.54
CA ARG A 21 12.86 1.11 13.41
C ARG A 21 13.99 1.85 12.70
N SER A 22 14.23 1.52 11.45
CA SER A 22 15.27 2.17 10.64
C SER A 22 14.96 3.62 10.27
N GLY A 23 13.72 4.07 10.50
CA GLY A 23 13.26 5.40 10.11
C GLY A 23 12.50 5.41 8.80
N ASP A 24 12.47 4.30 8.10
CA ASP A 24 11.71 4.18 6.86
C ASP A 24 10.24 3.94 7.14
N TYR A 25 9.41 4.15 6.14
CA TYR A 25 8.01 3.81 6.18
C TYR A 25 7.79 2.53 5.39
N ARG A 26 7.05 1.61 5.99
CA ARG A 26 6.73 0.33 5.38
C ARG A 26 5.28 0.33 4.92
N VAL A 27 5.07 0.02 3.65
CA VAL A 27 3.73 -0.04 3.04
C VAL A 27 3.50 -1.46 2.53
N ASN A 28 2.38 -2.05 2.88
CA ASN A 28 2.04 -3.39 2.40
C ASN A 28 0.53 -3.60 2.46
N PHE A 29 0.03 -4.56 1.70
CA PHE A 29 -1.36 -5.00 1.84
C PHE A 29 -1.54 -5.66 3.20
N ARG A 30 -2.72 -5.53 3.76
CA ARG A 30 -3.03 -6.07 5.09
C ARG A 30 -2.94 -7.58 5.14
N ASP A 31 -3.26 -8.24 4.02
CA ASP A 31 -3.29 -9.70 3.90
C ASP A 31 -2.07 -10.28 3.19
N ALA A 32 -1.04 -9.48 2.95
CA ALA A 32 0.16 -9.91 2.23
C ALA A 32 1.32 -10.20 3.18
N ASN A 33 2.29 -10.98 2.68
CA ASN A 33 3.49 -11.29 3.45
C ASN A 33 4.59 -10.23 3.23
N GLU A 34 5.72 -10.40 3.91
CA GLU A 34 6.83 -9.42 3.89
C GLU A 34 7.42 -9.18 2.51
N THR A 35 7.34 -10.15 1.60
CA THR A 35 7.99 -10.03 0.29
C THR A 35 7.34 -8.96 -0.59
N SER A 36 6.09 -8.60 -0.34
CA SER A 36 5.40 -7.56 -1.10
C SER A 36 5.49 -6.18 -0.45
N ALA A 37 6.18 -6.04 0.67
CA ALA A 37 6.30 -4.76 1.36
C ALA A 37 7.18 -3.79 0.59
N TYR A 38 6.79 -2.52 0.59
CA TYR A 38 7.55 -1.43 0.01
C TYR A 38 8.11 -0.54 1.13
N TYR A 39 9.37 -0.17 1.03
CA TYR A 39 10.04 0.67 2.02
C TYR A 39 10.52 1.97 1.38
N THR A 40 10.31 3.09 2.06
CA THR A 40 10.77 4.40 1.62
C THR A 40 10.99 5.30 2.84
N ASP A 41 11.91 6.24 2.74
CA ASP A 41 12.14 7.23 3.80
C ASP A 41 11.27 8.49 3.63
N ASN A 42 10.47 8.54 2.58
CA ASN A 42 9.63 9.69 2.26
C ASN A 42 8.16 9.33 2.46
N LEU A 43 7.48 10.09 3.34
CA LEU A 43 6.09 9.82 3.70
C LEU A 43 5.14 9.97 2.50
N GLU A 44 5.33 11.01 1.70
CA GLU A 44 4.49 11.22 0.50
C GLU A 44 4.67 10.10 -0.50
N ASP A 45 5.90 9.64 -0.68
CA ASP A 45 6.19 8.51 -1.56
C ASP A 45 5.51 7.25 -1.06
N ALA A 46 5.51 7.03 0.26
CA ALA A 46 4.83 5.89 0.87
C ALA A 46 3.33 5.90 0.53
N VAL A 47 2.68 7.05 0.67
CA VAL A 47 1.26 7.19 0.35
C VAL A 47 1.00 6.98 -1.13
N ASN A 48 1.82 7.57 -1.99
CA ASN A 48 1.68 7.40 -3.44
C ASN A 48 1.83 5.95 -3.84
N ASN A 49 2.75 5.24 -3.22
CA ASN A 49 2.94 3.82 -3.46
C ASN A 49 1.77 2.98 -2.96
N ALA A 50 1.19 3.34 -1.81
CA ALA A 50 0.01 2.66 -1.31
C ALA A 50 -1.14 2.74 -2.30
N VAL A 51 -1.39 3.94 -2.83
CA VAL A 51 -2.44 4.17 -3.82
C VAL A 51 -2.16 3.39 -5.10
N GLU A 52 -0.91 3.41 -5.55
CA GLU A 52 -0.51 2.71 -6.78
C GLU A 52 -0.63 1.20 -6.63
N MET A 53 -0.23 0.66 -5.49
CA MET A 53 -0.37 -0.77 -5.20
C MET A 53 -1.83 -1.18 -5.22
N ALA A 54 -2.71 -0.37 -4.62
CA ALA A 54 -4.15 -0.64 -4.61
C ALA A 54 -4.73 -0.62 -6.02
N ARG A 55 -4.30 0.31 -6.86
CA ARG A 55 -4.73 0.41 -8.25
C ARG A 55 -4.34 -0.82 -9.05
N ARG A 56 -3.10 -1.27 -8.90
CA ARG A 56 -2.59 -2.44 -9.61
C ARG A 56 -3.36 -3.69 -9.22
N ARG A 57 -3.63 -3.84 -7.93
CA ARG A 57 -4.39 -4.98 -7.42
C ARG A 57 -5.82 -4.97 -7.95
N ALA A 58 -6.48 -3.82 -7.92
CA ALA A 58 -7.85 -3.68 -8.44
C ALA A 58 -7.92 -3.99 -9.93
N LYS A 59 -6.95 -3.51 -10.69
CA LYS A 59 -6.86 -3.77 -12.12
C LYS A 59 -6.66 -5.25 -12.42
N TRP A 60 -5.78 -5.89 -11.65
CA TRP A 60 -5.50 -7.32 -11.78
C TRP A 60 -6.75 -8.15 -11.47
N GLU A 61 -7.43 -7.86 -10.39
CA GLU A 61 -8.64 -8.56 -9.99
C GLU A 61 -9.76 -8.40 -11.03
N SER A 62 -9.88 -7.21 -11.58
CA SER A 62 -10.85 -6.91 -12.63
C SER A 62 -10.58 -7.74 -13.88
N SER A 63 -9.30 -7.86 -14.27
CA SER A 63 -8.89 -8.67 -15.41
C SER A 63 -9.21 -10.13 -15.20
N LEU A 64 -8.96 -10.65 -14.01
CA LEU A 64 -9.27 -12.03 -13.66
C LEU A 64 -10.79 -12.28 -13.71
N GLY A 65 -11.57 -11.33 -13.26
CA GLY A 65 -13.02 -11.41 -13.33
C GLY A 65 -13.52 -11.53 -14.76
N SER A 66 -12.92 -10.77 -15.66
CA SER A 66 -13.27 -10.81 -17.09
C SER A 66 -12.96 -12.15 -17.73
N LEU A 67 -11.91 -12.81 -17.29
CA LEU A 67 -11.50 -14.09 -17.84
C LEU A 67 -12.37 -15.25 -17.39
N ARG A 68 -13.17 -15.06 -16.37
CA ARG A 68 -14.06 -16.11 -15.84
C ARG A 68 -15.33 -16.31 -16.66
N LEU A 69 -15.57 -15.43 -17.55
CA LEU A 69 -16.76 -15.53 -18.39
C LEU A 69 -16.61 -16.59 -19.45
#